data_6c9fa8ee810cb581e1584998f325256d
#
_entry.id   6c9fa8ee810cb581e1584998f325256d
#
_cell.length_a   1.000
_cell.length_b   1.000
_cell.length_c   1.000
_cell.angle_alpha   90.00
_cell.angle_beta   90.00
_cell.angle_gamma   90.00
#
_symmetry.space_group_name_H-M   'P 1'
#
loop_
_entity.id
_entity.type
_entity.pdbx_description
1 polymer ?
#
loop_
_entity_poly.entity_id
_entity_poly.type
_entity_poly.pdbx_seq_one_letter_code
_entity_poly.pdbx_strand_id
1 'polypeptide(L)'
;RDLHPRVRRQRQMCIRDNGTDTMAYSAAGITYMLKNLAKPVVFTGSQIPIEALYTDAKKNLSDAIRFACEGIRGVYVAFDGIVINGTHAMKIKTRSSDAFKSINFPVIAEIKLGKITYNQLLTYSGHLDKLSQEITGDFAIDTKVCRDIFVLKIFPGIGTELFDFIRTQYKGVIIESFGIGGIPNVDEDIVSKIHELIEVGVAVVITTQCIYEGIDLSIYEVGQTLGRQKVIVAADMTTEAVVMKLMWALAHYEQIDDIKRYMETPYFADRSY
;
A
#
# COMPACT_ATOMS: atom_id res chain seq x y z
N ARG A 1 2.74 10.17 -42.78
CA ARG A 1 3.93 9.61 -42.07
C ARG A 1 3.39 8.80 -40.93
N ASP A 2 3.40 7.48 -41.08
CA ASP A 2 2.98 6.56 -40.02
C ASP A 2 3.97 6.67 -38.85
N LEU A 3 3.46 7.09 -37.72
CA LEU A 3 4.23 7.14 -36.49
C LEU A 3 4.57 5.70 -36.05
N HIS A 4 5.83 5.47 -35.72
CA HIS A 4 6.37 4.21 -35.26
C HIS A 4 5.46 3.53 -34.20
N PRO A 5 5.25 2.21 -34.19
CA PRO A 5 4.37 1.51 -33.24
C PRO A 5 4.61 1.83 -31.76
N ARG A 6 5.86 2.16 -31.40
CA ARG A 6 6.23 2.63 -30.04
C ARG A 6 5.51 3.93 -29.62
N VAL A 7 5.33 4.87 -30.56
CA VAL A 7 4.68 6.17 -30.28
C VAL A 7 3.18 6.01 -30.09
N ARG A 8 2.54 5.02 -30.72
CA ARG A 8 1.10 4.72 -30.50
C ARG A 8 0.84 4.13 -29.13
N ARG A 9 1.74 3.30 -28.58
CA ARG A 9 1.60 2.73 -27.23
C ARG A 9 1.73 3.77 -26.11
N GLN A 10 2.55 4.82 -26.31
CA GLN A 10 2.75 5.90 -25.34
C GLN A 10 1.54 6.84 -25.18
N ARG A 11 0.56 6.84 -26.09
CA ARG A 11 -0.59 7.77 -26.05
C ARG A 11 -1.74 7.34 -25.15
N GLN A 12 -1.70 6.16 -24.55
CA GLN A 12 -2.73 5.70 -23.63
C GLN A 12 -2.24 5.86 -22.18
N MET A 13 -2.41 7.06 -21.64
CA MET A 13 -2.18 7.36 -20.22
C MET A 13 -3.42 7.01 -19.40
N CYS A 14 -3.22 6.54 -18.18
CA CYS A 14 -4.30 6.41 -17.21
C CYS A 14 -4.04 7.35 -16.05
N ILE A 15 -4.83 8.42 -15.96
CA ILE A 15 -4.82 9.36 -14.85
C ILE A 15 -6.17 9.27 -14.16
N ARG A 16 -6.14 9.13 -12.84
CA ARG A 16 -7.34 9.07 -12.00
C ARG A 16 -7.36 10.23 -11.02
N ASP A 17 -8.34 11.11 -11.21
CA ASP A 17 -8.72 12.07 -10.17
C ASP A 17 -9.52 11.34 -9.10
N ASN A 18 -9.08 11.45 -7.85
CA ASN A 18 -9.69 10.78 -6.72
C ASN A 18 -9.80 11.72 -5.52
N GLY A 19 -10.83 11.51 -4.69
CA GLY A 19 -10.87 12.16 -3.38
C GLY A 19 -9.61 11.82 -2.57
N THR A 20 -8.99 12.83 -1.95
CA THR A 20 -7.68 12.66 -1.31
C THR A 20 -7.69 11.69 -0.13
N ASP A 21 -8.84 11.49 0.54
CA ASP A 21 -8.92 10.66 1.76
C ASP A 21 -8.73 9.16 1.49
N THR A 22 -9.16 8.69 0.33
CA THR A 22 -9.05 7.27 -0.06
C THR A 22 -8.03 7.01 -1.16
N MET A 23 -7.28 8.02 -1.58
CA MET A 23 -6.35 7.91 -2.71
C MET A 23 -5.26 6.87 -2.47
N ALA A 24 -4.69 6.80 -1.27
CA ALA A 24 -3.68 5.81 -0.90
C ALA A 24 -4.22 4.37 -0.99
N TYR A 25 -5.42 4.13 -0.46
CA TYR A 25 -6.11 2.84 -0.59
C TYR A 25 -6.40 2.50 -2.06
N SER A 26 -6.87 3.46 -2.84
CA SER A 26 -7.17 3.25 -4.26
C SER A 26 -5.92 2.91 -5.06
N ALA A 27 -4.82 3.61 -4.83
CA ALA A 27 -3.55 3.37 -5.51
C ALA A 27 -2.97 1.99 -5.13
N ALA A 28 -2.96 1.64 -3.84
CA ALA A 28 -2.55 0.32 -3.38
C ALA A 28 -3.44 -0.80 -3.96
N GLY A 29 -4.77 -0.63 -3.90
CA GLY A 29 -5.73 -1.61 -4.42
C GLY A 29 -5.54 -1.88 -5.91
N ILE A 30 -5.43 -0.84 -6.71
CA ILE A 30 -5.18 -0.97 -8.15
C ILE A 30 -3.84 -1.65 -8.43
N THR A 31 -2.82 -1.43 -7.59
CA THR A 31 -1.54 -2.15 -7.72
C THR A 31 -1.72 -3.67 -7.64
N TYR A 32 -2.53 -4.17 -6.70
CA TYR A 32 -2.77 -5.61 -6.56
C TYR A 32 -3.75 -6.19 -7.58
N MET A 33 -4.66 -5.37 -8.11
CA MET A 33 -5.67 -5.79 -9.07
C MET A 33 -5.15 -5.86 -10.52
N LEU A 34 -4.08 -5.14 -10.86
CA LEU A 34 -3.55 -5.08 -12.22
C LEU A 34 -2.36 -6.01 -12.40
N LYS A 35 -2.52 -7.04 -13.23
CA LYS A 35 -1.45 -7.96 -13.60
C LYS A 35 -0.81 -7.53 -14.91
N ASN A 36 0.51 -7.65 -15.02
CA ASN A 36 1.28 -7.33 -16.23
C ASN A 36 1.00 -5.90 -16.74
N LEU A 37 0.92 -4.94 -15.82
CA LEU A 37 0.71 -3.53 -16.15
C LEU A 37 1.94 -2.97 -16.88
N ALA A 38 1.78 -2.66 -18.17
CA ALA A 38 2.85 -2.16 -19.04
C ALA A 38 2.92 -0.62 -19.11
N LYS A 39 2.06 0.08 -18.38
CA LYS A 39 1.91 1.54 -18.44
C LYS A 39 1.83 2.13 -17.03
N PRO A 40 2.17 3.43 -16.85
CA PRO A 40 1.87 4.11 -15.61
C PRO A 40 0.36 4.32 -15.41
N VAL A 41 -0.09 4.11 -14.19
CA VAL A 41 -1.38 4.57 -13.67
C VAL A 41 -1.07 5.60 -12.60
N VAL A 42 -1.52 6.84 -12.78
CA VAL A 42 -1.16 7.93 -11.87
C VAL A 42 -2.41 8.47 -11.20
N PHE A 43 -2.49 8.31 -9.89
CA PHE A 43 -3.49 8.93 -9.05
C PHE A 43 -3.08 10.35 -8.71
N THR A 44 -4.04 11.26 -8.71
CA THR A 44 -3.88 12.64 -8.27
C THR A 44 -5.18 13.19 -7.72
N GLY A 45 -5.14 14.38 -7.18
CA GLY A 45 -6.28 15.10 -6.64
C GLY A 45 -5.86 16.46 -6.12
N SER A 46 -6.72 17.09 -5.31
CA SER A 46 -6.39 18.38 -4.71
C SER A 46 -6.95 18.50 -3.30
N GLN A 47 -6.29 19.33 -2.48
CA GLN A 47 -6.80 19.73 -1.18
C GLN A 47 -7.78 20.90 -1.30
N ILE A 48 -7.62 21.73 -2.32
CA ILE A 48 -8.40 22.93 -2.56
C ILE A 48 -9.15 22.77 -3.90
N PRO A 49 -10.47 22.98 -3.94
CA PRO A 49 -11.26 22.86 -5.17
C PRO A 49 -10.66 23.65 -6.34
N ILE A 50 -10.82 23.13 -7.56
CA ILE A 50 -10.17 23.69 -8.76
C ILE A 50 -10.63 25.11 -9.10
N GLU A 51 -11.81 25.49 -8.65
CA GLU A 51 -12.38 26.82 -8.83
C GLU A 51 -11.79 27.87 -7.90
N ALA A 52 -11.12 27.45 -6.84
CA ALA A 52 -10.52 28.36 -5.86
C ALA A 52 -9.29 29.08 -6.44
N LEU A 53 -9.07 30.32 -6.03
CA LEU A 53 -7.98 31.15 -6.54
C LEU A 53 -6.59 30.53 -6.29
N TYR A 54 -6.39 29.91 -5.12
CA TYR A 54 -5.11 29.28 -4.72
C TYR A 54 -5.17 27.75 -4.77
N THR A 55 -5.86 27.20 -5.77
CA THR A 55 -5.97 25.75 -5.91
C THR A 55 -4.63 25.07 -6.24
N ASP A 56 -4.39 23.92 -5.60
CA ASP A 56 -3.30 23.00 -5.93
C ASP A 56 -3.65 22.04 -7.10
N ALA A 57 -4.94 21.99 -7.49
CA ALA A 57 -5.47 21.04 -8.48
C ALA A 57 -4.74 21.13 -9.84
N LYS A 58 -4.54 22.36 -10.34
CA LYS A 58 -3.92 22.55 -11.67
C LYS A 58 -2.50 22.06 -11.73
N LYS A 59 -1.71 22.31 -10.66
CA LYS A 59 -0.33 21.83 -10.55
C LYS A 59 -0.31 20.31 -10.45
N ASN A 60 -1.10 19.73 -9.54
CA ASN A 60 -1.13 18.29 -9.33
C ASN A 60 -1.55 17.54 -10.60
N LEU A 61 -2.58 18.02 -11.32
CA LEU A 61 -3.01 17.44 -12.58
C LEU A 61 -1.92 17.53 -13.65
N SER A 62 -1.28 18.70 -13.79
CA SER A 62 -0.17 18.90 -14.76
C SER A 62 1.00 17.97 -14.48
N ASP A 63 1.40 17.84 -13.21
CA ASP A 63 2.48 16.96 -12.77
C ASP A 63 2.15 15.48 -13.03
N ALA A 64 0.90 15.06 -12.74
CA ALA A 64 0.43 13.71 -13.01
C ALA A 64 0.46 13.37 -14.52
N ILE A 65 -0.02 14.28 -15.37
CA ILE A 65 0.04 14.13 -16.83
C ILE A 65 1.49 14.03 -17.30
N ARG A 66 2.33 14.92 -16.78
CA ARG A 66 3.75 14.97 -17.16
C ARG A 66 4.46 13.67 -16.82
N PHE A 67 4.23 13.11 -15.62
CA PHE A 67 4.83 11.85 -15.20
C PHE A 67 4.26 10.65 -15.97
N ALA A 68 2.96 10.64 -16.24
CA ALA A 68 2.32 9.56 -17.01
C ALA A 68 2.90 9.43 -18.45
N CYS A 69 3.52 10.48 -18.98
CA CYS A 69 4.23 10.45 -20.27
C CYS A 69 5.60 9.76 -20.22
N GLU A 70 6.18 9.52 -19.05
CA GLU A 70 7.53 8.94 -18.92
C GLU A 70 7.59 7.45 -19.29
N GLY A 71 6.44 6.75 -19.30
CA GLY A 71 6.36 5.34 -19.69
C GLY A 71 6.88 4.35 -18.65
N ILE A 72 7.20 4.79 -17.43
CA ILE A 72 7.59 3.91 -16.31
C ILE A 72 6.35 3.22 -15.78
N ARG A 73 6.28 1.90 -15.95
CA ARG A 73 5.13 1.09 -15.54
C ARG A 73 4.97 1.04 -14.03
N GLY A 74 3.73 0.98 -13.57
CA GLY A 74 3.38 0.90 -12.16
C GLY A 74 2.22 1.80 -11.80
N VAL A 75 1.84 1.76 -10.54
CA VAL A 75 0.79 2.62 -9.98
C VAL A 75 1.45 3.65 -9.07
N TYR A 76 1.08 4.91 -9.22
CA TYR A 76 1.72 6.03 -8.56
C TYR A 76 0.70 7.02 -8.03
N VAL A 77 1.10 7.77 -7.01
CA VAL A 77 0.42 8.98 -6.55
C VAL A 77 1.31 10.18 -6.87
N ALA A 78 0.83 11.12 -7.68
CA ALA A 78 1.49 12.38 -7.96
C ALA A 78 0.78 13.51 -7.21
N PHE A 79 1.46 14.13 -6.26
CA PHE A 79 0.88 15.16 -5.41
C PHE A 79 1.94 16.16 -4.94
N ASP A 80 1.63 17.44 -5.00
CA ASP A 80 2.51 18.54 -4.59
C ASP A 80 3.95 18.50 -5.15
N GLY A 81 4.09 18.01 -6.39
CA GLY A 81 5.38 17.94 -7.07
C GLY A 81 6.24 16.73 -6.72
N ILE A 82 5.71 15.75 -6.00
CA ILE A 82 6.37 14.46 -5.78
C ILE A 82 5.57 13.32 -6.41
N VAL A 83 6.27 12.28 -6.80
CA VAL A 83 5.69 11.03 -7.30
C VAL A 83 6.04 9.90 -6.35
N ILE A 84 5.03 9.25 -5.82
CA ILE A 84 5.13 8.20 -4.80
C ILE A 84 4.68 6.87 -5.40
N ASN A 85 5.34 5.76 -5.05
CA ASN A 85 4.83 4.42 -5.36
C ASN A 85 3.46 4.21 -4.69
N GLY A 86 2.48 3.69 -5.43
CA GLY A 86 1.09 3.59 -4.99
C GLY A 86 0.87 2.79 -3.71
N THR A 87 1.75 1.85 -3.37
CA THR A 87 1.68 1.07 -2.12
C THR A 87 2.39 1.72 -0.94
N HIS A 88 3.14 2.80 -1.18
CA HIS A 88 3.85 3.55 -0.14
C HIS A 88 3.27 4.95 0.12
N ALA A 89 2.19 5.30 -0.58
CA ALA A 89 1.53 6.59 -0.38
C ALA A 89 0.71 6.57 0.91
N MET A 90 0.87 7.61 1.73
CA MET A 90 0.05 7.83 2.92
C MET A 90 -0.35 9.32 3.02
N LYS A 91 -1.62 9.57 3.34
CA LYS A 91 -2.10 10.93 3.64
C LYS A 91 -1.78 11.29 5.08
N ILE A 92 -0.83 12.18 5.29
CA ILE A 92 -0.36 12.57 6.64
C ILE A 92 -0.87 13.94 7.10
N LYS A 93 -1.46 14.73 6.21
CA LYS A 93 -2.00 16.06 6.54
C LYS A 93 -3.40 16.25 5.96
N THR A 94 -4.24 16.97 6.69
CA THR A 94 -5.65 17.16 6.33
C THR A 94 -5.90 18.41 5.48
N ARG A 95 -5.01 19.40 5.48
CA ARG A 95 -5.25 20.72 4.85
C ARG A 95 -4.14 21.21 3.94
N SER A 96 -2.88 20.91 4.27
CA SER A 96 -1.72 21.43 3.52
C SER A 96 -1.59 20.76 2.16
N SER A 97 -1.02 21.46 1.18
CA SER A 97 -0.76 20.93 -0.16
C SER A 97 0.16 19.72 -0.15
N ASP A 98 1.16 19.68 0.74
CA ASP A 98 2.08 18.56 0.97
C ASP A 98 1.43 17.44 1.81
N ALA A 99 0.21 17.04 1.45
CA ALA A 99 -0.61 16.14 2.25
C ALA A 99 -0.17 14.67 2.23
N PHE A 100 0.57 14.24 1.20
CA PHE A 100 1.03 12.87 1.03
C PHE A 100 2.53 12.73 1.28
N LYS A 101 2.93 11.59 1.83
CA LYS A 101 4.33 11.17 1.98
C LYS A 101 4.54 9.77 1.42
N SER A 102 5.77 9.51 0.99
CA SER A 102 6.26 8.16 0.72
C SER A 102 6.75 7.56 2.04
N ILE A 103 6.17 6.45 2.44
CA ILE A 103 6.49 5.79 3.71
C ILE A 103 7.38 4.58 3.41
N ASN A 104 8.50 4.50 4.11
CA ASN A 104 9.48 3.40 4.03
C ASN A 104 10.03 3.11 2.62
N PHE A 105 9.81 4.02 1.67
CA PHE A 105 10.31 3.91 0.31
C PHE A 105 10.66 5.31 -0.23
N PRO A 106 11.72 5.44 -1.04
CA PRO A 106 12.07 6.73 -1.63
C PRO A 106 10.95 7.24 -2.56
N VAL A 107 10.74 8.56 -2.63
CA VAL A 107 9.92 9.12 -3.71
C VAL A 107 10.50 8.71 -5.06
N ILE A 108 9.65 8.38 -6.01
CA ILE A 108 10.07 7.94 -7.35
C ILE A 108 10.76 9.10 -8.07
N ALA A 109 10.14 10.29 -8.03
CA ALA A 109 10.65 11.49 -8.67
C ALA A 109 10.10 12.75 -8.00
N GLU A 110 10.80 13.87 -8.23
CA GLU A 110 10.32 15.24 -7.98
C GLU A 110 10.03 15.92 -9.32
N ILE A 111 8.96 16.74 -9.34
CA ILE A 111 8.54 17.52 -10.51
C ILE A 111 8.56 19.00 -10.14
N LYS A 112 9.49 19.74 -10.75
CA LYS A 112 9.63 21.19 -10.55
C LYS A 112 9.59 21.89 -11.90
N LEU A 113 8.61 22.78 -12.10
CA LEU A 113 8.40 23.51 -13.36
C LEU A 113 8.35 22.55 -14.59
N GLY A 114 7.66 21.42 -14.45
CA GLY A 114 7.53 20.41 -15.51
C GLY A 114 8.78 19.55 -15.76
N LYS A 115 9.89 19.82 -15.07
CA LYS A 115 11.10 19.00 -15.13
C LYS A 115 11.02 17.88 -14.09
N ILE A 116 11.14 16.64 -14.53
CA ILE A 116 11.19 15.46 -13.68
C ILE A 116 12.63 15.16 -13.29
N THR A 117 12.86 14.95 -12.01
CA THR A 117 14.14 14.49 -11.45
C THR A 117 13.89 13.21 -10.68
N TYR A 118 14.41 12.09 -11.17
CA TYR A 118 14.29 10.79 -10.52
C TYR A 118 15.16 10.69 -9.29
N ASN A 119 14.71 9.89 -8.32
CA ASN A 119 15.48 9.60 -7.13
C ASN A 119 16.75 8.81 -7.48
N GLN A 120 17.90 9.30 -7.05
CA GLN A 120 19.19 8.71 -7.38
C GLN A 120 19.37 7.29 -6.81
N LEU A 121 18.83 7.01 -5.62
CA LEU A 121 18.90 5.66 -5.03
C LEU A 121 18.19 4.63 -5.91
N LEU A 122 17.02 4.98 -6.45
CA LEU A 122 16.26 4.11 -7.34
C LEU A 122 16.94 3.95 -8.71
N THR A 123 17.63 4.96 -9.17
CA THR A 123 18.43 4.91 -10.40
C THR A 123 19.63 3.99 -10.22
N TYR A 124 20.44 4.19 -9.17
CA TYR A 124 21.64 3.39 -8.91
C TYR A 124 21.32 1.93 -8.57
N SER A 125 20.20 1.64 -7.92
CA SER A 125 19.76 0.27 -7.63
C SER A 125 19.22 -0.49 -8.85
N GLY A 126 19.08 0.17 -9.99
CA GLY A 126 18.46 -0.40 -11.20
C GLY A 126 16.96 -0.65 -11.06
N HIS A 127 16.31 -0.08 -10.02
CA HIS A 127 14.87 -0.25 -9.81
C HIS A 127 14.06 0.39 -10.95
N LEU A 128 14.43 1.60 -11.39
CA LEU A 128 13.76 2.28 -12.50
C LEU A 128 13.94 1.54 -13.82
N ASP A 129 15.12 0.93 -14.05
CA ASP A 129 15.37 0.14 -15.25
C ASP A 129 14.44 -1.06 -15.32
N LYS A 130 14.23 -1.77 -14.19
CA LYS A 130 13.27 -2.88 -14.11
C LYS A 130 11.83 -2.44 -14.42
N LEU A 131 11.43 -1.25 -13.97
CA LEU A 131 10.11 -0.69 -14.25
C LEU A 131 9.95 -0.20 -15.70
N SER A 132 11.05 0.02 -16.40
CA SER A 132 11.07 0.44 -17.82
C SER A 132 11.15 -0.75 -18.79
N GLN A 133 11.44 -1.97 -18.32
CA GLN A 133 11.52 -3.17 -19.14
C GLN A 133 10.16 -3.59 -19.69
N GLU A 134 10.16 -4.19 -20.88
CA GLU A 134 8.94 -4.76 -21.47
C GLU A 134 8.47 -5.97 -20.64
N ILE A 135 7.17 -6.06 -20.43
CA ILE A 135 6.54 -7.21 -19.79
C ILE A 135 6.19 -8.25 -20.82
N THR A 136 6.56 -9.50 -20.54
CA THR A 136 6.14 -10.68 -21.31
C THR A 136 4.91 -11.27 -20.64
N GLY A 137 3.73 -10.93 -21.11
CA GLY A 137 2.47 -11.48 -20.59
C GLY A 137 1.29 -10.57 -20.91
N ASP A 138 0.12 -11.15 -20.99
CA ASP A 138 -1.10 -10.42 -21.28
C ASP A 138 -1.52 -9.59 -20.05
N PHE A 139 -1.94 -8.36 -20.31
CA PHE A 139 -2.52 -7.52 -19.29
C PHE A 139 -3.84 -8.13 -18.80
N ALA A 140 -4.00 -8.25 -17.49
CA ALA A 140 -5.23 -8.72 -16.87
C ALA A 140 -5.64 -7.84 -15.69
N ILE A 141 -6.95 -7.79 -15.45
CA ILE A 141 -7.56 -7.07 -14.33
C ILE A 141 -8.29 -8.09 -13.46
N ASP A 142 -7.96 -8.08 -12.18
CA ASP A 142 -8.60 -8.96 -11.19
C ASP A 142 -9.10 -8.12 -10.01
N THR A 143 -10.38 -7.79 -10.05
CA THR A 143 -11.01 -6.85 -9.10
C THR A 143 -11.70 -7.53 -7.92
N LYS A 144 -11.57 -8.86 -7.78
CA LYS A 144 -12.18 -9.57 -6.66
C LYS A 144 -11.51 -9.17 -5.35
N VAL A 145 -12.32 -8.78 -4.38
CA VAL A 145 -11.87 -8.43 -3.03
C VAL A 145 -12.84 -8.99 -1.98
N CYS A 146 -12.30 -9.45 -0.87
CA CYS A 146 -13.06 -9.79 0.33
C CYS A 146 -13.10 -8.56 1.24
N ARG A 147 -14.30 -8.18 1.70
CA ARG A 147 -14.51 -7.01 2.57
C ARG A 147 -14.58 -7.39 4.05
N ASP A 148 -14.55 -8.67 4.36
CA ASP A 148 -14.71 -9.20 5.71
C ASP A 148 -13.38 -9.09 6.47
N ILE A 149 -12.86 -7.88 6.60
CA ILE A 149 -11.64 -7.55 7.32
C ILE A 149 -11.91 -6.49 8.38
N PHE A 150 -11.15 -6.55 9.47
CA PHE A 150 -11.19 -5.57 10.56
C PHE A 150 -9.81 -4.97 10.78
N VAL A 151 -9.72 -3.66 10.99
CA VAL A 151 -8.48 -2.98 11.39
C VAL A 151 -8.60 -2.63 12.85
N LEU A 152 -7.76 -3.24 13.69
CA LEU A 152 -7.75 -3.10 15.13
C LEU A 152 -6.50 -2.32 15.56
N LYS A 153 -6.70 -1.11 16.03
CA LYS A 153 -5.66 -0.34 16.70
C LYS A 153 -5.64 -0.69 18.17
N ILE A 154 -4.56 -1.32 18.64
CA ILE A 154 -4.41 -1.67 20.05
C ILE A 154 -4.15 -0.40 20.88
N PHE A 155 -4.74 -0.34 22.06
CA PHE A 155 -4.50 0.70 23.06
C PHE A 155 -4.46 0.07 24.47
N PRO A 156 -3.82 0.72 25.46
CA PRO A 156 -3.82 0.22 26.84
C PRO A 156 -5.25 0.12 27.41
N GLY A 157 -5.63 -1.06 27.91
CA GLY A 157 -6.98 -1.34 28.42
C GLY A 157 -7.98 -1.80 27.38
N ILE A 158 -7.54 -2.22 26.19
CA ILE A 158 -8.43 -2.89 25.21
C ILE A 158 -8.88 -4.25 25.75
N GLY A 159 -10.19 -4.48 25.76
CA GLY A 159 -10.76 -5.76 26.24
C GLY A 159 -10.67 -6.87 25.20
N THR A 160 -10.69 -8.10 25.70
CA THR A 160 -10.61 -9.32 24.88
C THR A 160 -11.90 -9.69 24.16
N GLU A 161 -13.06 -9.15 24.60
CA GLU A 161 -14.39 -9.44 24.01
C GLU A 161 -14.45 -9.04 22.52
N LEU A 162 -13.67 -8.04 22.12
CA LEU A 162 -13.61 -7.61 20.73
C LEU A 162 -13.06 -8.72 19.82
N PHE A 163 -12.15 -9.54 20.31
CA PHE A 163 -11.59 -10.65 19.54
C PHE A 163 -12.63 -11.74 19.28
N ASP A 164 -13.54 -11.99 20.26
CA ASP A 164 -14.64 -12.93 20.07
C ASP A 164 -15.64 -12.44 19.00
N PHE A 165 -15.88 -11.13 18.95
CA PHE A 165 -16.67 -10.52 17.89
C PHE A 165 -15.98 -10.66 16.53
N ILE A 166 -14.68 -10.35 16.42
CA ILE A 166 -13.91 -10.49 15.18
C ILE A 166 -13.96 -11.93 14.69
N ARG A 167 -13.79 -12.91 15.59
CA ARG A 167 -13.84 -14.34 15.27
C ARG A 167 -15.10 -14.77 14.53
N THR A 168 -16.25 -14.15 14.85
CA THR A 168 -17.55 -14.54 14.30
C THR A 168 -17.94 -13.76 13.05
N GLN A 169 -17.37 -12.58 12.81
CA GLN A 169 -17.82 -11.65 11.77
C GLN A 169 -16.82 -11.45 10.63
N TYR A 170 -15.52 -11.72 10.85
CA TYR A 170 -14.48 -11.35 9.89
C TYR A 170 -13.60 -12.54 9.51
N LYS A 171 -13.09 -12.49 8.28
CA LYS A 171 -12.14 -13.47 7.73
C LYS A 171 -10.69 -13.05 7.93
N GLY A 172 -10.46 -11.77 8.18
CA GLY A 172 -9.13 -11.22 8.42
C GLY A 172 -9.15 -10.08 9.41
N VAL A 173 -8.08 -9.95 10.18
CA VAL A 173 -7.83 -8.82 11.07
C VAL A 173 -6.43 -8.29 10.88
N ILE A 174 -6.32 -6.97 10.83
CA ILE A 174 -5.05 -6.25 10.81
C ILE A 174 -4.90 -5.59 12.18
N ILE A 175 -3.89 -5.97 12.93
CA ILE A 175 -3.63 -5.48 14.27
C ILE A 175 -2.50 -4.45 14.20
N GLU A 176 -2.81 -3.18 14.45
CA GLU A 176 -1.83 -2.12 14.62
C GLU A 176 -1.29 -2.18 16.07
N SER A 177 -0.11 -2.80 16.21
CA SER A 177 0.59 -3.01 17.47
C SER A 177 1.41 -1.79 17.91
N PHE A 178 1.98 -1.84 19.11
CA PHE A 178 2.88 -0.79 19.60
C PHE A 178 4.31 -0.95 19.06
N GLY A 179 4.92 0.17 18.72
CA GLY A 179 6.34 0.22 18.35
C GLY A 179 6.71 -0.85 17.32
N ILE A 180 7.71 -1.66 17.64
CA ILE A 180 8.26 -2.67 16.73
C ILE A 180 7.46 -4.00 16.69
N GLY A 181 6.25 -4.03 17.24
CA GLY A 181 5.40 -5.23 17.29
C GLY A 181 4.94 -5.62 18.68
N GLY A 182 5.01 -4.68 19.66
CA GLY A 182 4.59 -4.91 21.03
C GLY A 182 3.05 -5.09 21.14
N ILE A 183 2.63 -6.13 21.88
CA ILE A 183 1.23 -6.41 22.20
C ILE A 183 1.12 -6.51 23.73
N PRO A 184 0.14 -5.84 24.37
CA PRO A 184 -0.08 -5.95 25.80
C PRO A 184 -0.38 -7.41 26.19
N ASN A 185 0.23 -7.89 27.28
CA ASN A 185 0.04 -9.27 27.75
C ASN A 185 0.06 -9.39 29.28
N VAL A 186 -0.18 -8.30 30.01
CA VAL A 186 -0.09 -8.29 31.48
C VAL A 186 -1.45 -8.49 32.10
N ASP A 187 -2.48 -7.77 31.68
CA ASP A 187 -3.82 -7.80 32.27
C ASP A 187 -4.83 -8.59 31.42
N GLU A 188 -4.55 -8.70 30.12
CA GLU A 188 -5.42 -9.35 29.14
C GLU A 188 -4.58 -10.27 28.24
N ASP A 189 -4.98 -11.51 28.09
CA ASP A 189 -4.28 -12.49 27.26
C ASP A 189 -4.64 -12.34 25.77
N ILE A 190 -4.21 -11.22 25.17
CA ILE A 190 -4.45 -10.92 23.76
C ILE A 190 -3.72 -11.94 22.85
N VAL A 191 -2.59 -12.49 23.29
CA VAL A 191 -1.84 -13.47 22.52
C VAL A 191 -2.64 -14.76 22.35
N SER A 192 -3.30 -15.25 23.41
CA SER A 192 -4.19 -16.40 23.30
C SER A 192 -5.40 -16.11 22.41
N LYS A 193 -5.95 -14.90 22.45
CA LYS A 193 -7.04 -14.49 21.55
C LYS A 193 -6.62 -14.46 20.09
N ILE A 194 -5.41 -14.01 19.80
CA ILE A 194 -4.83 -14.08 18.46
C ILE A 194 -4.70 -15.54 18.00
N HIS A 195 -4.26 -16.42 18.88
CA HIS A 195 -4.18 -17.85 18.60
C HIS A 195 -5.55 -18.45 18.26
N GLU A 196 -6.57 -18.16 19.08
CA GLU A 196 -7.95 -18.60 18.81
C GLU A 196 -8.47 -18.13 17.45
N LEU A 197 -8.15 -16.90 17.01
CA LEU A 197 -8.51 -16.41 15.68
C LEU A 197 -7.88 -17.24 14.57
N ILE A 198 -6.59 -17.54 14.70
CA ILE A 198 -5.85 -18.33 13.70
C ILE A 198 -6.39 -19.75 13.63
N GLU A 199 -6.72 -20.39 14.76
CA GLU A 199 -7.25 -21.75 14.80
C GLU A 199 -8.59 -21.90 14.08
N VAL A 200 -9.42 -20.85 14.10
CA VAL A 200 -10.70 -20.87 13.36
C VAL A 200 -10.57 -20.37 11.92
N GLY A 201 -9.36 -20.09 11.46
CA GLY A 201 -9.09 -19.72 10.06
C GLY A 201 -9.22 -18.23 9.76
N VAL A 202 -9.17 -17.35 10.77
CA VAL A 202 -9.06 -15.90 10.56
C VAL A 202 -7.61 -15.54 10.25
N ALA A 203 -7.38 -14.84 9.13
CA ALA A 203 -6.06 -14.33 8.77
C ALA A 203 -5.67 -13.16 9.67
N VAL A 204 -4.65 -13.33 10.50
CA VAL A 204 -4.17 -12.29 11.42
C VAL A 204 -2.89 -11.66 10.88
N VAL A 205 -2.95 -10.37 10.56
CA VAL A 205 -1.82 -9.56 10.12
C VAL A 205 -1.41 -8.61 11.23
N ILE A 206 -0.14 -8.63 11.60
CA ILE A 206 0.42 -7.68 12.57
C ILE A 206 1.17 -6.58 11.79
N THR A 207 0.83 -5.35 12.10
CA THR A 207 1.51 -4.13 11.67
C THR A 207 1.76 -3.22 12.88
N THR A 208 2.27 -2.01 12.67
CA THR A 208 2.56 -1.05 13.74
C THR A 208 1.77 0.24 13.60
N GLN A 209 1.53 0.91 14.73
CA GLN A 209 0.99 2.27 14.78
C GLN A 209 2.04 3.32 14.39
N CYS A 210 3.31 2.95 14.34
CA CYS A 210 4.38 3.84 13.90
C CYS A 210 4.39 3.94 12.38
N ILE A 211 4.52 5.17 11.87
CA ILE A 211 4.45 5.43 10.42
C ILE A 211 5.68 4.90 9.70
N TYR A 212 6.84 4.93 10.34
CA TYR A 212 8.14 4.58 9.74
C TYR A 212 8.74 3.33 10.39
N GLU A 213 9.66 2.69 9.65
CA GLU A 213 10.51 1.54 10.03
C GLU A 213 9.79 0.19 10.01
N GLY A 214 8.47 0.15 10.26
CA GLY A 214 7.71 -1.11 10.23
C GLY A 214 7.88 -1.95 11.51
N ILE A 215 7.67 -3.27 11.40
CA ILE A 215 7.72 -4.20 12.54
C ILE A 215 8.75 -5.31 12.37
N ASP A 216 9.28 -5.76 13.49
CA ASP A 216 10.12 -6.97 13.58
C ASP A 216 9.71 -7.78 14.83
N LEU A 217 8.99 -8.87 14.61
CA LEU A 217 8.51 -9.75 15.68
C LEU A 217 9.61 -10.60 16.32
N SER A 218 10.82 -10.60 15.78
CA SER A 218 11.94 -11.40 16.33
C SER A 218 12.53 -10.79 17.61
N ILE A 219 12.28 -9.52 17.88
CA ILE A 219 12.95 -8.75 18.94
C ILE A 219 12.37 -9.04 20.33
N TYR A 220 11.06 -9.23 20.44
CA TYR A 220 10.40 -9.46 21.72
C TYR A 220 9.91 -10.90 21.88
N GLU A 221 9.90 -11.42 23.14
CA GLU A 221 9.43 -12.77 23.44
C GLU A 221 7.99 -13.02 22.98
N VAL A 222 7.10 -12.05 23.21
CA VAL A 222 5.72 -12.08 22.73
C VAL A 222 5.68 -12.15 21.20
N GLY A 223 6.52 -11.38 20.53
CA GLY A 223 6.66 -11.40 19.06
C GLY A 223 7.17 -12.74 18.55
N GLN A 224 8.18 -13.34 19.22
CA GLN A 224 8.67 -14.67 18.87
C GLN A 224 7.62 -15.75 19.05
N THR A 225 6.78 -15.65 20.08
CA THR A 225 5.64 -16.57 20.31
C THR A 225 4.63 -16.45 19.17
N LEU A 226 4.26 -15.22 18.78
CA LEU A 226 3.38 -14.95 17.64
C LEU A 226 4.01 -15.36 16.30
N GLY A 227 5.32 -15.13 16.10
CA GLY A 227 6.05 -15.51 14.90
C GLY A 227 6.13 -17.02 14.65
N ARG A 228 6.03 -17.85 15.71
CA ARG A 228 5.91 -19.32 15.60
C ARG A 228 4.51 -19.77 15.20
N GLN A 229 3.52 -18.90 15.31
CA GLN A 229 2.16 -19.14 14.86
C GLN A 229 2.02 -18.73 13.38
N LYS A 230 0.89 -18.99 12.76
CA LYS A 230 0.59 -18.59 11.38
C LYS A 230 0.25 -17.09 11.23
N VAL A 231 0.80 -16.25 12.10
CA VAL A 231 0.65 -14.80 12.01
C VAL A 231 1.35 -14.28 10.77
N ILE A 232 0.74 -13.32 10.10
CA ILE A 232 1.27 -12.64 8.92
C ILE A 232 1.96 -11.36 9.37
N VAL A 233 3.20 -11.14 8.93
CA VAL A 233 3.98 -9.95 9.29
C VAL A 233 3.91 -8.94 8.16
N ALA A 234 3.39 -7.74 8.44
CA ALA A 234 3.29 -6.68 7.44
C ALA A 234 4.65 -6.05 7.07
N ALA A 235 5.68 -6.27 7.87
CA ALA A 235 6.99 -5.63 7.72
C ALA A 235 6.86 -4.08 7.73
N ASP A 236 7.35 -3.42 6.70
CA ASP A 236 7.35 -1.96 6.55
C ASP A 236 6.24 -1.43 5.62
N MET A 237 5.24 -2.25 5.30
CA MET A 237 4.08 -1.85 4.50
C MET A 237 3.24 -0.78 5.21
N THR A 238 2.64 0.13 4.43
CA THR A 238 1.62 1.04 4.97
C THR A 238 0.33 0.28 5.33
N THR A 239 -0.44 0.76 6.30
CA THR A 239 -1.74 0.16 6.65
C THR A 239 -2.67 0.10 5.43
N GLU A 240 -2.66 1.12 4.57
CA GLU A 240 -3.46 1.17 3.36
C GLU A 240 -3.09 0.03 2.39
N ALA A 241 -1.81 -0.22 2.21
CA ALA A 241 -1.34 -1.32 1.38
C ALA A 241 -1.67 -2.68 1.99
N VAL A 242 -1.49 -2.85 3.30
CA VAL A 242 -1.84 -4.08 4.03
C VAL A 242 -3.32 -4.39 3.89
N VAL A 243 -4.20 -3.41 4.09
CA VAL A 243 -5.66 -3.54 3.93
C VAL A 243 -5.99 -4.05 2.54
N MET A 244 -5.50 -3.40 1.51
CA MET A 244 -5.87 -3.74 0.13
C MET A 244 -5.27 -5.07 -0.33
N LYS A 245 -4.04 -5.39 0.12
CA LYS A 245 -3.40 -6.68 -0.17
C LYS A 245 -4.13 -7.84 0.50
N LEU A 246 -4.53 -7.67 1.77
CA LEU A 246 -5.29 -8.68 2.50
C LEU A 246 -6.68 -8.90 1.91
N MET A 247 -7.40 -7.83 1.56
CA MET A 247 -8.71 -7.93 0.90
C MET A 247 -8.63 -8.71 -0.42
N TRP A 248 -7.56 -8.49 -1.19
CA TRP A 248 -7.32 -9.21 -2.42
C TRP A 248 -6.95 -10.68 -2.14
N ALA A 249 -6.04 -10.92 -1.19
CA ALA A 249 -5.59 -12.28 -0.83
C ALA A 249 -6.75 -13.17 -0.35
N LEU A 250 -7.60 -12.66 0.56
CA LEU A 250 -8.77 -13.36 1.08
C LEU A 250 -9.84 -13.68 0.02
N ALA A 251 -9.83 -12.98 -1.11
CA ALA A 251 -10.74 -13.28 -2.22
C ALA A 251 -10.20 -14.40 -3.15
N HIS A 252 -8.92 -14.76 -3.02
CA HIS A 252 -8.22 -15.68 -3.94
C HIS A 252 -7.67 -16.94 -3.28
N TYR A 253 -7.45 -16.90 -1.97
CA TYR A 253 -6.89 -18.01 -1.22
C TYR A 253 -7.79 -18.39 -0.05
N GLU A 254 -7.95 -19.69 0.18
CA GLU A 254 -8.74 -20.22 1.31
C GLU A 254 -7.84 -20.63 2.49
N GLN A 255 -6.61 -21.06 2.19
CA GLN A 255 -5.69 -21.53 3.21
C GLN A 255 -4.84 -20.39 3.78
N ILE A 256 -4.72 -20.32 5.11
CA ILE A 256 -3.94 -19.28 5.80
C ILE A 256 -2.48 -19.27 5.32
N ASP A 257 -1.89 -20.44 5.04
CA ASP A 257 -0.51 -20.53 4.60
C ASP A 257 -0.31 -19.90 3.20
N ASP A 258 -1.30 -19.99 2.32
CA ASP A 258 -1.26 -19.36 0.99
C ASP A 258 -1.46 -17.85 1.09
N ILE A 259 -2.39 -17.42 1.97
CA ILE A 259 -2.60 -16.00 2.28
C ILE A 259 -1.31 -15.40 2.85
N LYS A 260 -0.71 -16.06 3.85
CA LYS A 260 0.56 -15.65 4.47
C LYS A 260 1.67 -15.52 3.42
N ARG A 261 1.86 -16.56 2.60
CA ARG A 261 2.88 -16.54 1.54
C ARG A 261 2.68 -15.37 0.58
N TYR A 262 1.44 -15.11 0.15
CA TYR A 262 1.13 -13.98 -0.72
C TYR A 262 1.41 -12.63 -0.04
N MET A 263 0.94 -12.46 1.19
CA MET A 263 1.12 -11.22 1.96
C MET A 263 2.60 -10.90 2.22
N GLU A 264 3.41 -11.92 2.51
CA GLU A 264 4.83 -11.77 2.83
C GLU A 264 5.73 -11.78 1.59
N THR A 265 5.19 -12.05 0.40
CA THR A 265 5.94 -11.93 -0.87
C THR A 265 5.88 -10.49 -1.37
N PRO A 266 7.04 -9.82 -1.63
CA PRO A 266 7.06 -8.48 -2.18
C PRO A 266 6.37 -8.40 -3.54
N TYR A 267 5.51 -7.40 -3.73
CA TYR A 267 4.83 -7.12 -4.98
C TYR A 267 4.95 -5.63 -5.33
N PHE A 268 5.56 -5.30 -6.46
CA PHE A 268 5.86 -3.91 -6.86
C PHE A 268 6.56 -3.10 -5.75
N ALA A 269 7.46 -3.74 -5.03
CA ALA A 269 8.21 -3.17 -3.90
C ALA A 269 7.31 -2.63 -2.78
N ASP A 270 6.17 -3.26 -2.50
CA ASP A 270 5.25 -2.89 -1.43
C ASP A 270 5.82 -3.15 -0.03
N ARG A 271 6.92 -3.90 0.07
CA ARG A 271 7.67 -4.18 1.29
C ARG A 271 9.15 -4.40 0.98
N SER A 272 10.00 -4.09 1.95
CA SER A 272 11.47 -4.18 1.77
C SER A 272 12.02 -5.59 1.98
N TYR A 273 11.36 -6.43 2.78
CA TYR A 273 11.80 -7.79 3.18
C TYR A 273 10.61 -8.72 3.46
#